data_45c7e5e5c588dd76373a9445573d9fdc
#
_entry.id   45c7e5e5c588dd76373a9445573d9fdc
#
_cell.length_a   1.000
_cell.length_b   1.000
_cell.length_c   1.000
_cell.angle_alpha   90.00
_cell.angle_beta   90.00
_cell.angle_gamma   90.00
#
_symmetry.space_group_name_H-M   'P 1'
#
loop_
_entity.id
_entity.type
_entity.pdbx_description
1 polymer ?
#
loop_
_entity_poly.entity_id
_entity_poly.type
_entity_poly.pdbx_seq_one_letter_code
_entity_poly.pdbx_strand_id
1 'polypeptide(L)'
;MLDLYNALNGTSYSDPEELEVNTLEDAVYISIKNDISFLVGGTLNLYEHQSTYNPNLPSRGLIYLSHLYEGYIEDGQINLYSSGLKKLPFPQYFVFYNGTKKAPDRSLLKLSDAFQKTGKDIEPCLECQVVMLNINYGHNQELMEKCRRLREYSKFVFIVREQKKCMKIQKKQLCGQ
;
A
#
# COMPACT_ATOMS: atom_id res chain seq x y z
N MET A 1 1.05 10.01 -9.23
CA MET A 1 0.36 9.64 -7.98
C MET A 1 -1.14 9.84 -8.12
N LEU A 2 -1.59 11.02 -8.52
CA LEU A 2 -2.99 11.38 -8.66
C LEU A 2 -3.79 10.44 -9.57
N ASP A 3 -3.23 10.04 -10.73
CA ASP A 3 -3.86 9.07 -11.65
C ASP A 3 -4.19 7.74 -10.97
N LEU A 4 -3.28 7.27 -10.09
CA LEU A 4 -3.47 6.03 -9.35
C LEU A 4 -4.54 6.18 -8.27
N TYR A 5 -4.52 7.29 -7.54
CA TYR A 5 -5.56 7.62 -6.57
C TYR A 5 -6.94 7.68 -7.23
N ASN A 6 -7.07 8.40 -8.34
CA ASN A 6 -8.31 8.51 -9.10
C ASN A 6 -8.80 7.14 -9.59
N ALA A 7 -7.89 6.31 -10.09
CA ALA A 7 -8.23 4.96 -10.56
C ALA A 7 -8.74 4.04 -9.44
N LEU A 8 -8.21 4.19 -8.22
CA LEU A 8 -8.59 3.38 -7.05
C LEU A 8 -9.91 3.86 -6.43
N ASN A 9 -10.15 5.16 -6.41
CA ASN A 9 -11.28 5.78 -5.69
C ASN A 9 -12.42 6.22 -6.62
N GLY A 10 -12.26 6.10 -7.94
CA GLY A 10 -13.28 6.55 -8.91
C GLY A 10 -13.45 8.08 -8.93
N THR A 11 -12.39 8.81 -8.61
CA THR A 11 -12.35 10.28 -8.59
C THR A 11 -11.67 10.84 -9.85
N SER A 12 -11.69 12.17 -10.02
CA SER A 12 -11.14 12.86 -11.18
C SER A 12 -10.36 14.11 -10.79
N TYR A 13 -9.62 14.07 -9.72
CA TYR A 13 -8.72 15.17 -9.33
C TYR A 13 -7.69 15.43 -10.44
N SER A 14 -7.48 16.70 -10.78
CA SER A 14 -6.59 17.11 -11.87
C SER A 14 -5.44 17.99 -11.43
N ASP A 15 -5.55 18.63 -10.25
CA ASP A 15 -4.53 19.51 -9.71
C ASP A 15 -3.56 18.73 -8.82
N PRO A 16 -2.27 18.64 -9.17
CA PRO A 16 -1.27 18.03 -8.32
C PRO A 16 -1.05 18.75 -6.97
N GLU A 17 -1.41 20.04 -6.87
CA GLU A 17 -1.29 20.82 -5.63
C GLU A 17 -2.33 20.39 -4.56
N GLU A 18 -3.39 19.68 -4.97
CA GLU A 18 -4.34 19.07 -4.02
C GLU A 18 -3.74 17.87 -3.25
N LEU A 19 -2.53 17.42 -3.63
CA LEU A 19 -1.79 16.35 -2.96
C LEU A 19 -0.83 16.94 -1.92
N GLU A 20 -1.15 16.80 -0.67
CA GLU A 20 -0.19 16.99 0.42
C GLU A 20 0.58 15.70 0.65
N VAL A 21 1.83 15.66 0.17
CA VAL A 21 2.69 14.46 0.33
C VAL A 21 3.40 14.53 1.67
N ASN A 22 3.05 13.62 2.57
CA ASN A 22 3.75 13.42 3.82
C ASN A 22 4.71 12.23 3.66
N THR A 23 6.01 12.48 3.72
CA THR A 23 7.01 11.43 3.75
C THR A 23 7.26 11.01 5.20
N LEU A 24 7.29 9.71 5.46
CA LEU A 24 7.64 9.15 6.77
C LEU A 24 9.14 9.30 7.13
N GLU A 25 9.86 10.21 6.44
CA GLU A 25 11.31 10.37 6.62
C GLU A 25 11.73 10.81 8.02
N ASP A 26 10.83 11.47 8.78
CA ASP A 26 11.08 11.91 10.15
C ASP A 26 10.73 10.86 11.24
N ALA A 27 10.14 9.75 10.87
CA ALA A 27 9.91 8.65 11.82
C ALA A 27 11.23 7.88 12.06
N VAL A 28 11.95 8.28 13.07
CA VAL A 28 13.34 7.96 13.47
C VAL A 28 13.69 6.45 13.57
N TYR A 29 12.77 5.53 13.34
CA TYR A 29 13.00 4.08 13.50
C TYR A 29 12.48 3.17 12.39
N ILE A 30 11.92 3.70 11.30
CA ILE A 30 11.38 2.85 10.24
C ILE A 30 12.08 3.19 8.93
N SER A 31 13.14 2.45 8.62
CA SER A 31 13.84 2.49 7.33
C SER A 31 12.94 1.93 6.20
N ILE A 32 11.88 2.65 5.86
CA ILE A 32 10.93 2.25 4.84
C ILE A 32 11.13 3.16 3.62
N LYS A 33 12.05 2.76 2.78
CA LYS A 33 12.45 3.51 1.59
C LYS A 33 11.47 3.49 0.41
N ASN A 34 10.31 2.81 0.53
CA ASN A 34 9.42 2.58 -0.61
C ASN A 34 7.94 2.87 -0.35
N ASP A 35 7.59 3.37 0.81
CA ASP A 35 6.20 3.65 1.17
C ASP A 35 5.91 5.14 0.98
N ILE A 36 4.74 5.45 0.46
CA ILE A 36 4.31 6.82 0.19
C ILE A 36 3.02 7.06 0.93
N SER A 37 2.98 8.13 1.72
CA SER A 37 1.77 8.63 2.33
C SER A 37 1.43 10.03 1.80
N PHE A 38 0.14 10.30 1.66
CA PHE A 38 -0.34 11.59 1.19
C PHE A 38 -1.79 11.84 1.60
N LEU A 39 -2.14 13.12 1.70
CA LEU A 39 -3.50 13.58 1.94
C LEU A 39 -4.11 14.10 0.64
N VAL A 40 -5.34 13.73 0.38
CA VAL A 40 -6.15 14.31 -0.70
C VAL A 40 -7.63 14.22 -0.35
N GLY A 41 -8.38 15.29 -0.51
CA GLY A 41 -9.83 15.32 -0.30
C GLY A 41 -10.27 14.80 1.08
N GLY A 42 -9.47 15.02 2.14
CA GLY A 42 -9.75 14.52 3.49
C GLY A 42 -9.46 13.03 3.70
N THR A 43 -8.77 12.39 2.77
CA THR A 43 -8.36 10.98 2.86
C THR A 43 -6.85 10.88 3.06
N LEU A 44 -6.43 10.18 4.11
CA LEU A 44 -5.04 9.82 4.37
C LEU A 44 -4.73 8.49 3.69
N ASN A 45 -3.86 8.52 2.71
CA ASN A 45 -3.49 7.35 1.92
C ASN A 45 -2.11 6.85 2.31
N LEU A 46 -1.99 5.55 2.54
CA LEU A 46 -0.72 4.84 2.69
C LEU A 46 -0.61 3.83 1.55
N TYR A 47 0.40 4.02 0.69
CA TYR A 47 0.68 3.16 -0.46
C TYR A 47 2.03 2.49 -0.28
N GLU A 48 2.02 1.17 -0.30
CA GLU A 48 3.23 0.35 -0.13
C GLU A 48 3.42 -0.57 -1.33
N HIS A 49 4.66 -0.76 -1.77
CA HIS A 49 5.02 -1.70 -2.82
C HIS A 49 5.68 -2.94 -2.22
N GLN A 50 5.16 -4.14 -2.54
CA GLN A 50 5.66 -5.40 -2.01
C GLN A 50 6.00 -6.42 -3.10
N SER A 51 7.25 -6.90 -3.12
CA SER A 51 7.68 -8.02 -3.97
C SER A 51 7.56 -9.39 -3.30
N THR A 52 7.25 -9.41 -2.00
CA THR A 52 7.08 -10.63 -1.21
C THR A 52 5.78 -10.54 -0.43
N TYR A 53 4.98 -11.60 -0.44
CA TYR A 53 3.77 -11.67 0.38
C TYR A 53 4.14 -11.64 1.87
N ASN A 54 3.53 -10.72 2.61
CA ASN A 54 3.74 -10.59 4.04
C ASN A 54 2.38 -10.49 4.76
N PRO A 55 2.00 -11.47 5.58
CA PRO A 55 0.72 -11.45 6.31
C PRO A 55 0.69 -10.41 7.45
N ASN A 56 1.85 -9.88 7.86
CA ASN A 56 1.95 -8.88 8.94
C ASN A 56 1.73 -7.43 8.47
N LEU A 57 1.32 -7.23 7.22
CA LEU A 57 1.03 -5.89 6.70
C LEU A 57 0.01 -5.11 7.54
N PRO A 58 -1.09 -5.70 8.05
CA PRO A 58 -2.01 -4.96 8.91
C PRO A 58 -1.38 -4.45 10.21
N SER A 59 -0.52 -5.25 10.84
CA SER A 59 0.21 -4.84 12.06
C SER A 59 1.18 -3.70 11.78
N ARG A 60 1.87 -3.74 10.63
CA ARG A 60 2.74 -2.65 10.18
C ARG A 60 1.93 -1.40 9.87
N GLY A 61 0.80 -1.56 9.16
CA GLY A 61 -0.10 -0.47 8.81
C GLY A 61 -0.65 0.26 10.01
N LEU A 62 -0.97 -0.46 11.10
CA LEU A 62 -1.38 0.15 12.36
C LEU A 62 -0.30 1.12 12.89
N ILE A 63 0.97 0.68 12.91
CA ILE A 63 2.08 1.50 13.39
C ILE A 63 2.27 2.72 12.48
N TYR A 64 2.25 2.54 11.16
CA TYR A 64 2.45 3.62 10.20
C TYR A 64 1.33 4.66 10.24
N LEU A 65 0.07 4.20 10.24
CA LEU A 65 -1.08 5.10 10.33
C LEU A 65 -1.12 5.86 11.66
N SER A 66 -0.67 5.22 12.76
CA SER A 66 -0.54 5.89 14.07
C SER A 66 0.42 7.08 14.00
N HIS A 67 1.61 6.89 13.42
CA HIS A 67 2.59 7.97 13.25
C HIS A 67 2.11 9.07 12.29
N LEU A 68 1.43 8.69 11.21
CA LEU A 68 0.85 9.66 10.28
C LEU A 68 -0.23 10.53 10.94
N TYR A 69 -1.08 9.92 11.78
CA TYR A 69 -2.06 10.67 12.55
C TYR A 69 -1.42 11.53 13.64
N GLU A 70 -0.36 11.05 14.28
CA GLU A 70 0.40 11.82 15.27
C GLU A 70 0.92 13.11 14.63
N GLY A 71 1.63 13.02 13.48
CA GLY A 71 2.08 14.19 12.75
C GLY A 71 0.93 15.11 12.30
N TYR A 72 -0.15 14.56 11.76
CA TYR A 72 -1.33 15.35 11.37
C TYR A 72 -1.95 16.13 12.53
N ILE A 73 -2.00 15.52 13.73
CA ILE A 73 -2.54 16.12 14.94
C ILE A 73 -1.62 17.24 15.45
N GLU A 74 -0.30 17.02 15.41
CA GLU A 74 0.71 17.99 15.83
C GLU A 74 0.72 19.20 14.89
N ASP A 75 0.80 19.00 13.57
CA ASP A 75 0.82 20.05 12.57
C ASP A 75 -0.45 20.89 12.61
N GLY A 76 -1.60 20.24 12.78
CA GLY A 76 -2.90 20.91 12.93
C GLY A 76 -3.17 21.49 14.31
N GLN A 77 -2.24 21.35 15.28
CA GLN A 77 -2.43 21.76 16.67
C GLN A 77 -3.76 21.27 17.26
N ILE A 78 -4.14 20.03 16.92
CA ILE A 78 -5.44 19.47 17.28
C ILE A 78 -5.42 19.00 18.74
N ASN A 79 -6.20 19.64 19.59
CA ASN A 79 -6.33 19.21 20.99
C ASN A 79 -7.38 18.10 21.13
N LEU A 80 -6.91 16.84 21.20
CA LEU A 80 -7.75 15.65 21.38
C LEU A 80 -8.39 15.55 22.77
N TYR A 81 -7.87 16.28 23.77
CA TYR A 81 -8.39 16.28 25.15
C TYR A 81 -9.51 17.29 25.35
N SER A 82 -9.86 18.07 24.30
CA SER A 82 -11.02 18.94 24.34
C SER A 82 -12.32 18.15 24.27
N SER A 83 -13.42 18.71 24.79
CA SER A 83 -14.73 18.04 24.83
C SER A 83 -15.42 17.87 23.45
N GLY A 84 -14.95 18.58 22.44
CA GLY A 84 -15.52 18.49 21.08
C GLY A 84 -14.88 17.40 20.24
N LEU A 85 -15.69 16.62 19.51
CA LEU A 85 -15.20 15.61 18.58
C LEU A 85 -14.30 16.24 17.51
N LYS A 86 -13.07 15.76 17.41
CA LYS A 86 -12.13 16.14 16.34
C LYS A 86 -12.23 15.12 15.20
N LYS A 87 -12.41 15.64 13.99
CA LYS A 87 -12.40 14.80 12.79
C LYS A 87 -10.97 14.59 12.32
N LEU A 88 -10.65 13.34 12.02
CA LEU A 88 -9.37 12.95 11.41
C LEU A 88 -9.61 12.56 9.94
N PRO A 89 -8.59 12.62 9.08
CA PRO A 89 -8.69 12.15 7.71
C PRO A 89 -9.09 10.66 7.66
N PHE A 90 -9.84 10.29 6.62
CA PHE A 90 -10.23 8.90 6.42
C PHE A 90 -9.03 8.05 5.97
N PRO A 91 -8.66 6.97 6.68
CA PRO A 91 -7.46 6.20 6.35
C PRO A 91 -7.74 5.19 5.23
N GLN A 92 -6.81 5.10 4.28
CA GLN A 92 -6.77 4.04 3.27
C GLN A 92 -5.37 3.43 3.22
N TYR A 93 -5.27 2.11 3.21
CA TYR A 93 -4.01 1.40 3.07
C TYR A 93 -4.06 0.42 1.90
N PHE A 94 -3.30 0.71 0.85
CA PHE A 94 -3.15 -0.13 -0.33
C PHE A 94 -1.73 -0.67 -0.45
N VAL A 95 -1.62 -1.96 -0.77
CA VAL A 95 -0.37 -2.63 -1.05
C VAL A 95 -0.36 -3.13 -2.49
N PHE A 96 0.62 -2.70 -3.26
CA PHE A 96 0.83 -3.11 -4.64
C PHE A 96 1.80 -4.28 -4.70
N TYR A 97 1.25 -5.47 -4.87
CA TYR A 97 2.02 -6.71 -4.89
C TYR A 97 2.46 -7.05 -6.31
N ASN A 98 3.77 -7.19 -6.49
CA ASN A 98 4.36 -7.67 -7.74
C ASN A 98 5.26 -8.90 -7.55
N GLY A 99 5.08 -9.66 -6.49
CA GLY A 99 5.89 -10.85 -6.21
C GLY A 99 5.69 -11.97 -7.22
N THR A 100 6.52 -13.01 -7.10
CA THR A 100 6.50 -14.17 -8.00
C THR A 100 5.56 -15.29 -7.53
N LYS A 101 5.12 -15.25 -6.28
CA LYS A 101 4.10 -16.18 -5.78
C LYS A 101 2.74 -15.83 -6.35
N LYS A 102 1.98 -16.85 -6.74
CA LYS A 102 0.61 -16.67 -7.22
C LYS A 102 -0.25 -16.02 -6.13
N ALA A 103 -0.94 -14.95 -6.47
CA ALA A 103 -1.87 -14.24 -5.61
C ALA A 103 -3.10 -13.82 -6.41
N PRO A 104 -4.29 -13.72 -5.79
CA PRO A 104 -5.48 -13.21 -6.46
C PRO A 104 -5.30 -11.73 -6.83
N ASP A 105 -6.18 -11.20 -7.68
CA ASP A 105 -6.16 -9.81 -8.11
C ASP A 105 -6.28 -8.85 -6.92
N ARG A 106 -7.15 -9.19 -5.97
CA ARG A 106 -7.39 -8.42 -4.76
C ARG A 106 -7.46 -9.33 -3.55
N SER A 107 -6.80 -8.94 -2.45
CA SER A 107 -6.89 -9.58 -1.14
C SER A 107 -7.14 -8.52 -0.07
N LEU A 108 -7.94 -8.87 0.91
CA LEU A 108 -8.13 -8.07 2.12
C LEU A 108 -7.40 -8.77 3.25
N LEU A 109 -6.41 -8.12 3.85
CA LEU A 109 -5.70 -8.58 5.03
C LEU A 109 -6.23 -7.81 6.24
N LYS A 110 -6.41 -8.51 7.36
CA LYS A 110 -6.99 -7.94 8.58
C LYS A 110 -6.05 -8.12 9.76
N LEU A 111 -5.99 -7.10 10.62
CA LEU A 111 -5.22 -7.17 11.85
C LEU A 111 -5.79 -8.22 12.82
N SER A 112 -7.11 -8.39 12.82
CA SER A 112 -7.79 -9.41 13.62
C SER A 112 -7.33 -10.84 13.34
N ASP A 113 -6.82 -11.14 12.15
CA ASP A 113 -6.23 -12.45 11.81
C ASP A 113 -4.94 -12.76 12.60
N ALA A 114 -4.27 -11.72 13.12
CA ALA A 114 -3.04 -11.84 13.91
C ALA A 114 -3.29 -11.92 15.42
N PHE A 115 -4.51 -11.70 15.88
CA PHE A 115 -4.80 -11.74 17.32
C PHE A 115 -4.83 -13.15 17.88
N GLN A 116 -4.34 -13.30 19.10
CA GLN A 116 -4.45 -14.56 19.82
C GLN A 116 -5.92 -14.84 20.18
N LYS A 117 -6.33 -16.08 19.96
CA LYS A 117 -7.69 -16.51 20.31
C LYS A 117 -7.86 -16.53 21.84
N THR A 118 -8.85 -15.81 22.33
CA THR A 118 -9.13 -15.73 23.79
C THR A 118 -10.12 -16.79 24.28
N GLY A 119 -10.68 -17.63 23.38
CA GLY A 119 -11.74 -18.59 23.70
C GLY A 119 -13.11 -17.95 23.98
N LYS A 120 -13.22 -16.63 23.84
CA LYS A 120 -14.46 -15.86 23.97
C LYS A 120 -14.82 -15.25 22.62
N ASP A 121 -16.08 -15.20 22.31
CA ASP A 121 -16.62 -14.52 21.12
C ASP A 121 -16.74 -13.02 21.42
N ILE A 122 -15.60 -12.33 21.38
CA ILE A 122 -15.51 -10.89 21.67
C ILE A 122 -14.85 -10.22 20.45
N GLU A 123 -15.51 -9.17 19.96
CA GLU A 123 -14.92 -8.36 18.90
C GLU A 123 -13.74 -7.51 19.43
N PRO A 124 -12.63 -7.43 18.68
CA PRO A 124 -11.52 -6.58 19.06
C PRO A 124 -11.92 -5.11 18.97
N CYS A 125 -11.44 -4.30 19.90
CA CYS A 125 -11.64 -2.85 19.88
C CYS A 125 -10.80 -2.12 18.78
N LEU A 126 -9.92 -2.87 18.09
CA LEU A 126 -8.99 -2.33 17.11
C LEU A 126 -8.98 -3.22 15.87
N GLU A 127 -9.12 -2.62 14.69
CA GLU A 127 -8.95 -3.28 13.41
C GLU A 127 -8.15 -2.39 12.45
N CYS A 128 -7.23 -2.99 11.71
CA CYS A 128 -6.54 -2.38 10.59
C CYS A 128 -6.68 -3.29 9.38
N GLN A 129 -7.18 -2.75 8.30
CA GLN A 129 -7.41 -3.48 7.06
C GLN A 129 -6.48 -2.99 5.95
N VAL A 130 -5.92 -3.93 5.20
CA VAL A 130 -5.02 -3.66 4.09
C VAL A 130 -5.60 -4.26 2.82
N VAL A 131 -5.74 -3.45 1.80
CA VAL A 131 -6.13 -3.91 0.46
C VAL A 131 -4.87 -4.20 -0.35
N MET A 132 -4.56 -5.48 -0.56
CA MET A 132 -3.46 -5.89 -1.42
C MET A 132 -3.96 -6.12 -2.85
N LEU A 133 -3.35 -5.43 -3.81
CA LEU A 133 -3.65 -5.50 -5.24
C LEU A 133 -2.48 -6.16 -5.98
N ASN A 134 -2.77 -7.22 -6.71
CA ASN A 134 -1.78 -7.88 -7.55
C ASN A 134 -1.55 -7.07 -8.82
N ILE A 135 -0.39 -6.43 -8.93
CA ILE A 135 -0.02 -5.60 -10.07
C ILE A 135 0.90 -6.31 -11.07
N ASN A 136 0.99 -7.64 -11.03
CA ASN A 136 1.68 -8.38 -12.07
C ASN A 136 0.94 -8.26 -13.42
N TYR A 137 1.68 -8.41 -14.50
CA TYR A 137 1.12 -8.34 -15.85
C TYR A 137 -0.01 -9.38 -16.04
N GLY A 138 -1.14 -8.93 -16.58
CA GLY A 138 -2.35 -9.75 -16.74
C GLY A 138 -3.33 -9.72 -15.56
N HIS A 139 -2.98 -9.07 -14.45
CA HIS A 139 -3.85 -8.89 -13.28
C HIS A 139 -4.47 -7.50 -13.22
N ASN A 140 -5.60 -7.35 -12.48
CA ASN A 140 -6.29 -6.07 -12.23
C ASN A 140 -6.47 -5.21 -13.49
N GLN A 141 -7.01 -5.79 -14.56
CA GLN A 141 -7.09 -5.14 -15.88
C GLN A 141 -7.80 -3.80 -15.83
N GLU A 142 -8.92 -3.70 -15.11
CA GLU A 142 -9.66 -2.45 -14.97
C GLU A 142 -8.80 -1.32 -14.34
N LEU A 143 -8.02 -1.64 -13.30
CA LEU A 143 -7.09 -0.69 -12.70
C LEU A 143 -5.97 -0.29 -13.68
N MET A 144 -5.48 -1.27 -14.45
CA MET A 144 -4.43 -1.05 -15.45
C MET A 144 -4.93 -0.19 -16.64
N GLU A 145 -6.20 -0.28 -16.99
CA GLU A 145 -6.81 0.59 -18.02
C GLU A 145 -6.93 2.03 -17.53
N LYS A 146 -7.34 2.22 -16.27
CA LYS A 146 -7.51 3.55 -15.66
C LYS A 146 -6.18 4.22 -15.30
N CYS A 147 -5.11 3.45 -15.01
CA CYS A 147 -3.81 3.98 -14.64
C CYS A 147 -2.71 3.52 -15.61
N ARG A 148 -2.44 4.34 -16.64
CA ARG A 148 -1.42 4.04 -17.67
C ARG A 148 -0.03 3.79 -17.09
N ARG A 149 0.41 4.59 -16.11
CA ARG A 149 1.74 4.46 -15.48
C ARG A 149 1.90 3.12 -14.78
N LEU A 150 0.88 2.67 -14.06
CA LEU A 150 0.90 1.37 -13.38
C LEU A 150 0.96 0.22 -14.40
N ARG A 151 0.20 0.33 -15.49
CA ARG A 151 0.21 -0.65 -16.60
C ARG A 151 1.59 -0.75 -17.25
N GLU A 152 2.22 0.38 -17.54
CA GLU A 152 3.56 0.42 -18.15
C GLU A 152 4.60 -0.18 -17.19
N TYR A 153 4.53 0.14 -15.90
CA TYR A 153 5.37 -0.45 -14.88
C TYR A 153 5.20 -1.98 -14.79
N SER A 154 3.97 -2.47 -14.76
CA SER A 154 3.65 -3.91 -14.74
C SER A 154 4.27 -4.64 -15.95
N LYS A 155 4.11 -4.09 -17.16
CA LYS A 155 4.72 -4.62 -18.39
C LYS A 155 6.24 -4.63 -18.32
N PHE A 156 6.84 -3.54 -17.88
CA PHE A 156 8.29 -3.41 -17.72
C PHE A 156 8.84 -4.50 -16.80
N VAL A 157 8.25 -4.67 -15.61
CA VAL A 157 8.67 -5.70 -14.65
C VAL A 157 8.54 -7.10 -15.24
N PHE A 158 7.47 -7.37 -15.98
CA PHE A 158 7.28 -8.64 -16.66
C PHE A 158 8.40 -8.92 -17.69
N ILE A 159 8.69 -7.97 -18.57
CA ILE A 159 9.75 -8.10 -19.60
C ILE A 159 11.10 -8.35 -18.95
N VAL A 160 11.47 -7.57 -17.93
CA VAL A 160 12.74 -7.74 -17.22
C VAL A 160 12.86 -9.14 -16.58
N ARG A 161 11.76 -9.67 -16.03
CA ARG A 161 11.75 -11.02 -15.43
C ARG A 161 11.91 -12.10 -16.49
N GLU A 162 11.25 -11.99 -17.63
CA GLU A 162 11.37 -12.95 -18.73
C GLU A 162 12.80 -12.95 -19.31
N GLN A 163 13.39 -11.78 -19.53
CA GLN A 163 14.79 -11.68 -19.97
C GLN A 163 15.77 -12.35 -18.98
N LYS A 164 15.59 -12.12 -17.67
CA LYS A 164 16.41 -12.78 -16.65
C LYS A 164 16.26 -14.31 -16.65
N LYS A 165 15.06 -14.82 -16.93
CA LYS A 165 14.84 -16.27 -17.07
C LYS A 165 15.59 -16.83 -18.29
N CYS A 166 15.48 -16.18 -19.46
CA CYS A 166 16.17 -16.57 -20.68
C CYS A 166 17.69 -16.60 -20.49
N MET A 167 18.27 -15.56 -19.89
CA MET A 167 19.72 -15.52 -19.60
C MET A 167 20.17 -16.62 -18.65
N LYS A 168 19.38 -16.97 -17.65
CA LYS A 168 19.69 -18.08 -16.73
C LYS A 168 19.68 -19.44 -17.43
N ILE A 169 18.76 -19.66 -18.36
CA ILE A 169 18.67 -20.89 -19.16
C ILE A 169 19.89 -21.00 -20.07
N GLN A 170 20.25 -19.94 -20.78
CA GLN A 170 21.44 -19.92 -21.65
C GLN A 170 22.74 -20.19 -20.89
N LYS A 171 22.92 -19.59 -19.69
CA LYS A 171 24.08 -19.86 -18.85
C LYS A 171 24.15 -21.32 -18.39
N LYS A 172 23.02 -21.95 -18.05
CA LYS A 172 23.00 -23.37 -17.67
C LYS A 172 23.35 -24.29 -18.84
N GLN A 173 22.94 -23.95 -20.06
CA GLN A 173 23.29 -24.72 -21.26
C GLN A 173 24.78 -24.60 -21.61
N LEU A 174 25.41 -23.45 -21.38
CA LEU A 174 26.85 -23.22 -21.64
C LEU A 174 27.76 -23.86 -20.56
N CYS A 175 27.31 -24.01 -19.32
CA CYS A 175 28.09 -24.58 -18.23
C CYS A 175 27.85 -26.11 -18.07
N GLY A 176 26.98 -26.69 -18.85
CA GLY A 176 26.68 -28.16 -18.83
C GLY A 176 27.33 -28.94 -19.98
N GLN A 177 28.26 -28.32 -20.72
CA GLN A 177 29.22 -28.95 -21.63
C GLN A 177 30.61 -28.97 -20.99
#